data_06caf2d5e11a9395f0e89c2aaaf53088
#
_entry.id   06caf2d5e11a9395f0e89c2aaaf53088
#
_cell.length_a   1.000
_cell.length_b   1.000
_cell.length_c   1.000
_cell.angle_alpha   90.00
_cell.angle_beta   90.00
_cell.angle_gamma   90.00
#
_symmetry.space_group_name_H-M   'P 1'
#
loop_
_entity.id
_entity.type
_entity.pdbx_description
1 polymer ?
#
loop_
_entity_poly.entity_id
_entity_poly.type
_entity_poly.pdbx_seq_one_letter_code
_entity_poly.pdbx_strand_id
1 'polypeptide(L)'
;MITPWDGLAAAFGEGALTYAAGCDNHRFEPVLVGNFSIDFFAGRALQGDVLHHETLTDLTAFWIPPLGGGKVDPANFSARVTGVFTPKVSGLHRVGVFAAGYAKVYVDGHLIANAWDGWRKGRTFFEEGCDEVVGEVSLTAGQAHQIVVEFCNKPADNLIFAGLRVGIGHPLGDEDIAQAARVAAQADRAVVFVGRSGEWDTEGSDLESIALPGRQDELVRAVLAANPNTVIVLQTGGPVEMPWINDARAVLQAWYPGQEAGNAIADVLLGTEPGGRLAQTFPRIWSHNPTHSQDRQIYPGLNGHVRYEEGTFIGYRHYDRMGIEPLFPFGHGLSYTSFDLSDVTATSTGVTATVKNTGARAGSTVVQVYVGDVAASVPRPIKELKGFAKVHLAAGENRKVSIALDDRAFAFFDVAASQWRIEAGAFQISTGFSATDLRAVSKVERAAALLAV
;
A
#
# COMPACT_ATOMS: atom_id res chain seq x y z
N MET A 1 -0.19 -4.06 18.74
CA MET A 1 0.07 -4.61 17.37
C MET A 1 1.23 -5.57 17.49
N ILE A 2 1.12 -6.76 16.91
CA ILE A 2 2.21 -7.74 16.84
C ILE A 2 3.00 -7.45 15.55
N THR A 3 4.26 -7.06 15.72
CA THR A 3 5.14 -6.80 14.58
C THR A 3 5.61 -8.10 13.92
N PRO A 4 6.11 -8.07 12.67
CA PRO A 4 6.74 -9.24 12.06
C PRO A 4 7.89 -9.82 12.90
N TRP A 5 8.67 -8.97 13.57
CA TRP A 5 9.71 -9.41 14.49
C TRP A 5 9.11 -10.20 15.68
N ASP A 6 8.08 -9.66 16.33
CA ASP A 6 7.44 -10.31 17.47
C ASP A 6 6.87 -11.69 17.09
N GLY A 7 6.20 -11.78 15.94
CA GLY A 7 5.66 -13.05 15.43
C GLY A 7 6.74 -14.08 15.14
N LEU A 8 7.84 -13.67 14.49
CA LEU A 8 8.97 -14.56 14.22
C LEU A 8 9.70 -14.95 15.52
N ALA A 9 9.90 -14.02 16.45
CA ALA A 9 10.52 -14.29 17.74
C ALA A 9 9.70 -15.26 18.58
N ALA A 10 8.39 -15.13 18.59
CA ALA A 10 7.49 -16.09 19.25
C ALA A 10 7.56 -17.48 18.62
N ALA A 11 7.73 -17.57 17.29
CA ALA A 11 7.75 -18.81 16.55
C ALA A 11 9.10 -19.56 16.63
N PHE A 12 10.23 -18.84 16.55
CA PHE A 12 11.58 -19.43 16.47
C PHE A 12 12.42 -19.23 17.74
N GLY A 13 12.02 -18.32 18.64
CA GLY A 13 12.82 -17.83 19.75
C GLY A 13 13.75 -16.68 19.32
N GLU A 14 13.90 -15.67 20.18
CA GLU A 14 14.73 -14.49 19.88
C GLU A 14 16.19 -14.84 19.53
N GLY A 15 16.76 -15.83 20.22
CA GLY A 15 18.14 -16.28 19.99
C GLY A 15 18.41 -16.90 18.62
N ALA A 16 17.37 -17.24 17.87
CA ALA A 16 17.47 -17.76 16.51
C ALA A 16 17.40 -16.65 15.44
N LEU A 17 17.11 -15.43 15.84
CA LEU A 17 16.90 -14.30 14.93
C LEU A 17 18.06 -13.31 15.01
N THR A 18 18.44 -12.77 13.86
CA THR A 18 19.35 -11.63 13.75
C THR A 18 18.69 -10.57 12.90
N TYR A 19 18.73 -9.32 13.34
CA TYR A 19 18.11 -8.18 12.67
C TYR A 19 19.14 -7.25 12.03
N ALA A 20 18.83 -6.74 10.85
CA ALA A 20 19.52 -5.62 10.23
C ALA A 20 18.49 -4.71 9.56
N ALA A 21 18.61 -3.40 9.72
CA ALA A 21 17.67 -2.43 9.15
C ALA A 21 17.77 -2.39 7.61
N GLY A 22 18.99 -2.36 7.06
CA GLY A 22 19.26 -2.33 5.63
C GLY A 22 19.01 -0.96 5.00
N CYS A 23 17.75 -0.56 4.90
CA CYS A 23 17.34 0.77 4.48
C CYS A 23 16.08 1.21 5.22
N ASP A 24 15.75 2.49 5.12
CA ASP A 24 14.49 3.02 5.64
C ASP A 24 13.37 2.98 4.58
N ASN A 25 12.15 3.27 5.06
CA ASN A 25 10.93 3.34 4.26
C ASN A 25 10.13 4.61 4.61
N HIS A 26 10.82 5.66 5.03
CA HIS A 26 10.21 6.92 5.41
C HIS A 26 9.98 7.81 4.19
N ARG A 27 8.81 8.44 4.12
CA ARG A 27 8.53 9.53 3.19
C ARG A 27 8.98 10.87 3.76
N PHE A 28 8.86 10.97 5.07
CA PHE A 28 9.26 12.13 5.88
C PHE A 28 10.23 11.66 6.95
N GLU A 29 11.02 12.56 7.51
CA GLU A 29 11.89 12.20 8.63
C GLU A 29 11.07 11.56 9.78
N PRO A 30 11.56 10.50 10.42
CA PRO A 30 10.84 9.78 11.47
C PRO A 30 10.34 10.73 12.56
N VAL A 31 9.06 10.65 12.89
CA VAL A 31 8.46 11.54 13.88
C VAL A 31 9.25 11.54 15.18
N LEU A 32 9.50 12.72 15.70
CA LEU A 32 10.25 12.88 16.95
C LEU A 32 9.36 12.49 18.14
N VAL A 33 9.71 11.38 18.78
CA VAL A 33 8.99 10.83 19.94
C VAL A 33 9.71 11.24 21.23
N GLY A 34 8.93 11.67 22.22
CA GLY A 34 9.44 12.13 23.52
C GLY A 34 8.36 12.87 24.32
N ASN A 35 8.76 13.53 25.39
CA ASN A 35 7.88 14.40 26.15
C ASN A 35 8.14 15.86 25.75
N PHE A 36 7.12 16.48 25.14
CA PHE A 36 7.19 17.86 24.68
C PHE A 36 6.14 18.71 25.37
N SER A 37 6.54 19.92 25.73
CA SER A 37 5.70 20.95 26.31
C SER A 37 5.35 21.98 25.24
N ILE A 38 4.09 22.37 25.15
CA ILE A 38 3.60 23.40 24.22
C ILE A 38 2.98 24.52 24.96
N ASP A 39 3.48 25.73 24.77
CA ASP A 39 2.90 26.97 25.26
C ASP A 39 2.25 27.75 24.10
N PHE A 40 0.98 28.11 24.26
CA PHE A 40 0.22 28.90 23.28
C PHE A 40 0.17 30.35 23.65
N PHE A 41 0.32 31.24 22.67
CA PHE A 41 0.33 32.68 22.80
C PHE A 41 -0.72 33.32 21.89
N ALA A 42 -1.22 34.49 22.29
CA ALA A 42 -2.06 35.31 21.43
C ALA A 42 -1.27 35.90 20.27
N GLY A 43 -1.87 35.92 19.09
CA GLY A 43 -1.20 36.46 17.89
C GLY A 43 -0.03 35.61 17.40
N ARG A 44 0.71 36.14 16.43
CA ARG A 44 1.74 35.39 15.68
C ARG A 44 3.18 35.68 16.09
N ALA A 45 3.37 36.43 17.20
CA ALA A 45 4.69 36.93 17.58
C ALA A 45 5.42 36.12 18.65
N LEU A 46 4.83 35.02 19.16
CA LEU A 46 5.39 34.18 20.25
C LEU A 46 5.70 35.01 21.54
N GLN A 47 4.89 36.00 21.82
CA GLN A 47 5.06 36.96 22.90
C GLN A 47 3.81 37.10 23.76
N GLY A 48 3.96 37.57 24.98
CA GLY A 48 2.87 37.79 25.95
C GLY A 48 2.70 36.63 26.93
N ASP A 49 1.55 36.59 27.57
CA ASP A 49 1.21 35.56 28.55
C ASP A 49 0.87 34.23 27.85
N VAL A 50 1.20 33.11 28.50
CA VAL A 50 0.80 31.79 28.05
C VAL A 50 -0.70 31.60 28.27
N LEU A 51 -1.46 31.49 27.20
CA LEU A 51 -2.91 31.30 27.22
C LEU A 51 -3.33 29.88 27.59
N HIS A 52 -2.55 28.94 27.17
CA HIS A 52 -2.81 27.50 27.35
C HIS A 52 -1.51 26.73 27.28
N HIS A 53 -1.47 25.61 28.01
CA HIS A 53 -0.34 24.68 28.03
C HIS A 53 -0.83 23.27 27.72
N GLU A 54 -0.10 22.58 26.85
CA GLU A 54 -0.33 21.17 26.49
C GLU A 54 0.97 20.38 26.57
N THR A 55 0.85 19.04 26.58
CA THR A 55 1.98 18.12 26.47
C THR A 55 1.71 17.12 25.36
N LEU A 56 2.76 16.77 24.60
CA LEU A 56 2.73 15.75 23.56
C LEU A 56 3.76 14.67 23.86
N THR A 57 3.46 13.44 23.42
CA THR A 57 4.39 12.30 23.45
C THR A 57 5.13 12.09 22.13
N ASP A 58 4.73 12.82 21.12
CA ASP A 58 5.42 12.94 19.82
C ASP A 58 5.15 14.32 19.21
N LEU A 59 5.96 14.74 18.25
CA LEU A 59 5.80 16.01 17.58
C LEU A 59 4.94 15.92 16.32
N THR A 60 3.72 15.43 16.49
CA THR A 60 2.64 15.52 15.52
C THR A 60 1.46 16.20 16.17
N ALA A 61 1.09 17.40 15.70
CA ALA A 61 -0.02 18.16 16.21
C ALA A 61 -0.98 18.54 15.09
N PHE A 62 -2.27 18.42 15.37
CA PHE A 62 -3.34 18.82 14.47
C PHE A 62 -4.38 19.60 15.28
N TRP A 63 -4.43 20.91 15.09
CA TRP A 63 -5.24 21.80 15.89
C TRP A 63 -6.47 22.27 15.12
N ILE A 64 -7.65 21.89 15.64
CA ILE A 64 -8.96 22.29 15.14
C ILE A 64 -9.75 22.99 16.25
N PRO A 65 -10.69 23.90 15.92
CA PRO A 65 -11.53 24.53 16.94
C PRO A 65 -12.42 23.54 17.72
N PRO A 66 -12.64 23.74 19.05
CA PRO A 66 -12.08 24.78 19.91
C PRO A 66 -10.66 24.47 20.38
N LEU A 67 -9.74 25.43 20.29
CA LEU A 67 -8.35 25.27 20.70
C LEU A 67 -8.15 25.70 22.16
N GLY A 68 -7.37 24.89 22.91
CA GLY A 68 -7.10 25.19 24.33
C GLY A 68 -8.36 25.32 25.19
N GLY A 69 -9.41 24.54 24.90
CA GLY A 69 -10.71 24.69 25.57
C GLY A 69 -11.41 26.02 25.30
N GLY A 70 -11.13 26.66 24.18
CA GLY A 70 -11.68 27.96 23.78
C GLY A 70 -10.88 29.15 24.27
N LYS A 71 -9.73 28.95 24.90
CA LYS A 71 -8.86 30.05 25.40
C LYS A 71 -7.94 30.62 24.32
N VAL A 72 -7.69 29.86 23.26
CA VAL A 72 -6.80 30.22 22.15
C VAL A 72 -7.64 30.51 20.92
N ASP A 73 -7.45 31.67 20.30
CA ASP A 73 -8.09 32.01 19.04
C ASP A 73 -7.46 31.15 17.91
N PRO A 74 -8.19 30.20 17.33
CA PRO A 74 -7.63 29.28 16.30
C PRO A 74 -7.26 29.99 15.00
N ALA A 75 -7.75 31.20 14.78
CA ALA A 75 -7.45 32.03 13.62
C ALA A 75 -6.20 32.91 13.79
N ASN A 76 -5.73 33.12 15.04
CA ASN A 76 -4.62 34.03 15.30
C ASN A 76 -3.84 33.65 16.57
N PHE A 77 -2.97 32.65 16.45
CA PHE A 77 -2.14 32.19 17.57
C PHE A 77 -0.72 31.82 17.13
N SER A 78 0.15 31.72 18.11
CA SER A 78 1.45 31.08 17.98
C SER A 78 1.70 30.10 19.11
N ALA A 79 2.64 29.17 18.91
CA ALA A 79 2.98 28.18 19.89
C ALA A 79 4.49 27.95 19.94
N ARG A 80 5.02 27.73 21.14
CA ARG A 80 6.41 27.28 21.34
C ARG A 80 6.40 25.88 21.92
N VAL A 81 7.05 24.97 21.22
CA VAL A 81 7.25 23.59 21.68
C VAL A 81 8.67 23.48 22.22
N THR A 82 8.81 22.85 23.39
CA THR A 82 10.12 22.57 24.00
C THR A 82 10.20 21.12 24.43
N GLY A 83 11.37 20.52 24.29
CA GLY A 83 11.64 19.15 24.72
C GLY A 83 13.09 18.78 24.58
N VAL A 84 13.37 17.50 24.77
CA VAL A 84 14.72 16.95 24.71
C VAL A 84 14.72 15.73 23.81
N PHE A 85 15.74 15.63 22.96
CA PHE A 85 16.04 14.45 22.16
C PHE A 85 17.39 13.87 22.55
N THR A 86 17.45 12.53 22.72
CA THR A 86 18.69 11.82 22.99
C THR A 86 18.92 10.79 21.88
N PRO A 87 19.84 11.02 20.93
CA PRO A 87 20.08 10.11 19.81
C PRO A 87 20.71 8.80 20.31
N LYS A 88 20.37 7.71 19.65
CA LYS A 88 20.94 6.37 19.90
C LYS A 88 22.25 6.15 19.16
N VAL A 89 22.48 6.90 18.09
CA VAL A 89 23.63 6.79 17.20
C VAL A 89 24.32 8.16 17.09
N SER A 90 25.63 8.19 17.07
CA SER A 90 26.39 9.42 16.79
C SER A 90 26.52 9.63 15.28
N GLY A 91 26.56 10.88 14.86
CA GLY A 91 26.76 11.25 13.46
C GLY A 91 25.74 12.24 12.95
N LEU A 92 25.65 12.31 11.63
CA LEU A 92 24.72 13.19 10.94
C LEU A 92 23.28 12.74 11.20
N HIS A 93 22.44 13.68 11.62
CA HIS A 93 20.98 13.50 11.72
C HIS A 93 20.30 14.51 10.81
N ARG A 94 19.18 14.11 10.24
CA ARG A 94 18.30 14.97 9.46
C ARG A 94 17.11 15.35 10.32
N VAL A 95 16.78 16.65 10.33
CA VAL A 95 15.66 17.22 11.07
C VAL A 95 14.66 17.73 10.04
N GLY A 96 13.51 17.10 9.97
CA GLY A 96 12.43 17.44 9.06
C GLY A 96 11.31 18.22 9.76
N VAL A 97 10.74 19.20 9.09
CA VAL A 97 9.54 19.91 9.56
C VAL A 97 8.61 20.23 8.42
N PHE A 98 7.33 19.99 8.62
CA PHE A 98 6.28 20.53 7.77
C PHE A 98 5.10 21.01 8.62
N ALA A 99 4.40 22.03 8.12
CA ALA A 99 3.35 22.66 8.88
C ALA A 99 2.22 23.20 7.97
N ALA A 100 0.98 23.07 8.45
CA ALA A 100 -0.13 23.93 8.05
C ALA A 100 -0.11 25.17 8.95
N GLY A 101 0.82 26.06 8.66
CA GLY A 101 1.29 27.18 9.44
C GLY A 101 2.72 27.48 9.06
N TYR A 102 3.42 28.25 9.90
CA TYR A 102 4.84 28.57 9.76
C TYR A 102 5.60 27.94 10.92
N ALA A 103 6.72 27.26 10.66
CA ALA A 103 7.48 26.59 11.71
C ALA A 103 8.99 26.74 11.53
N LYS A 104 9.71 26.83 12.65
CA LYS A 104 11.19 26.80 12.74
C LYS A 104 11.59 25.80 13.80
N VAL A 105 12.59 24.98 13.52
CA VAL A 105 13.11 23.97 14.45
C VAL A 105 14.54 24.31 14.81
N TYR A 106 14.78 24.39 16.11
CA TYR A 106 16.10 24.65 16.69
C TYR A 106 16.58 23.43 17.48
N VAL A 107 17.85 23.11 17.34
CA VAL A 107 18.55 22.12 18.17
C VAL A 107 19.68 22.86 18.90
N ASP A 108 19.71 22.80 20.23
CA ASP A 108 20.66 23.51 21.10
C ASP A 108 20.79 25.01 20.74
N GLY A 109 19.66 25.63 20.42
CA GLY A 109 19.59 27.05 20.05
C GLY A 109 19.99 27.39 18.61
N HIS A 110 20.43 26.42 17.81
CA HIS A 110 20.76 26.61 16.39
C HIS A 110 19.55 26.29 15.50
N LEU A 111 19.23 27.19 14.59
CA LEU A 111 18.17 26.96 13.58
C LEU A 111 18.62 25.88 12.60
N ILE A 112 17.92 24.74 12.58
CA ILE A 112 18.23 23.60 11.74
C ILE A 112 17.25 23.47 10.56
N ALA A 113 15.94 23.58 10.80
CA ALA A 113 14.94 23.49 9.73
C ALA A 113 14.00 24.69 9.77
N ASN A 114 13.72 25.27 8.59
CA ASN A 114 12.97 26.52 8.48
C ASN A 114 11.86 26.42 7.43
N ALA A 115 10.68 26.06 7.88
CA ALA A 115 9.44 26.08 7.10
C ALA A 115 8.62 27.34 7.37
N TRP A 116 9.27 28.47 7.67
CA TRP A 116 8.66 29.77 7.92
C TRP A 116 9.02 30.77 6.80
N ASP A 117 10.33 31.01 6.64
CA ASP A 117 10.80 31.94 5.63
C ASP A 117 10.75 31.30 4.24
N GLY A 118 9.99 31.90 3.33
CA GLY A 118 9.79 31.33 2.00
C GLY A 118 8.79 30.17 1.93
N TRP A 119 7.91 30.04 2.92
CA TRP A 119 6.87 29.01 2.93
C TRP A 119 6.10 28.95 1.61
N ARG A 120 5.90 27.74 1.11
CA ARG A 120 5.09 27.46 -0.08
C ARG A 120 4.15 26.32 0.21
N LYS A 121 2.93 26.40 -0.34
CA LYS A 121 1.94 25.33 -0.28
C LYS A 121 2.52 24.07 -0.91
N GLY A 122 2.43 22.96 -0.19
CA GLY A 122 2.84 21.62 -0.59
C GLY A 122 1.68 20.63 -0.51
N ARG A 123 2.02 19.36 -0.36
CA ARG A 123 1.05 18.26 -0.36
C ARG A 123 0.73 17.70 1.04
N THR A 124 1.31 18.25 2.08
CA THR A 124 1.03 17.80 3.46
C THR A 124 -0.26 18.43 4.01
N PHE A 125 -0.83 17.80 5.04
CA PHE A 125 -2.04 18.29 5.69
C PHE A 125 -3.17 18.60 4.69
N PHE A 126 -3.51 17.64 3.82
CA PHE A 126 -4.55 17.79 2.79
C PHE A 126 -4.32 18.99 1.87
N GLU A 127 -3.07 19.20 1.47
CA GLU A 127 -2.62 20.33 0.66
C GLU A 127 -2.75 21.70 1.35
N GLU A 128 -2.92 21.75 2.67
CA GLU A 128 -2.91 23.00 3.42
C GLU A 128 -1.56 23.29 4.10
N GLY A 129 -0.67 22.31 4.17
CA GLY A 129 0.70 22.44 4.67
C GLY A 129 1.73 22.70 3.58
N CYS A 130 2.97 22.94 4.01
CA CYS A 130 4.14 22.97 3.13
C CYS A 130 4.69 21.54 2.89
N ASP A 131 5.52 21.35 1.88
CA ASP A 131 6.35 20.16 1.78
C ASP A 131 7.38 20.14 2.92
N GLU A 132 7.90 18.96 3.26
CA GLU A 132 8.89 18.84 4.34
C GLU A 132 10.15 19.63 4.01
N VAL A 133 10.59 20.46 4.96
CA VAL A 133 11.87 21.15 4.92
C VAL A 133 12.83 20.43 5.84
N VAL A 134 13.97 19.99 5.30
CA VAL A 134 14.96 19.20 6.03
C VAL A 134 16.24 19.99 6.20
N GLY A 135 16.77 19.99 7.43
CA GLY A 135 18.11 20.47 7.76
C GLY A 135 18.93 19.36 8.38
N GLU A 136 20.24 19.58 8.51
CA GLU A 136 21.18 18.59 9.00
C GLU A 136 21.91 19.07 10.25
N VAL A 137 22.15 18.15 11.20
CA VAL A 137 22.88 18.42 12.44
C VAL A 137 23.68 17.17 12.86
N SER A 138 24.91 17.37 13.34
CA SER A 138 25.72 16.29 13.93
C SER A 138 25.40 16.16 15.41
N LEU A 139 24.96 14.96 15.84
CA LEU A 139 24.60 14.67 17.22
C LEU A 139 25.47 13.54 17.78
N THR A 140 25.55 13.47 19.12
CA THR A 140 26.33 12.46 19.84
C THR A 140 25.42 11.50 20.57
N ALA A 141 25.57 10.19 20.35
CA ALA A 141 24.78 9.16 21.02
C ALA A 141 24.81 9.32 22.54
N GLY A 142 23.64 9.19 23.16
CA GLY A 142 23.48 9.31 24.61
C GLY A 142 23.53 10.73 25.16
N GLN A 143 23.85 11.74 24.37
CA GLN A 143 23.82 13.15 24.77
C GLN A 143 22.40 13.73 24.59
N ALA A 144 21.92 14.43 25.60
CA ALA A 144 20.64 15.11 25.54
C ALA A 144 20.78 16.44 24.79
N HIS A 145 19.93 16.67 23.78
CA HIS A 145 19.89 17.87 22.96
C HIS A 145 18.54 18.59 23.15
N GLN A 146 18.58 19.89 23.37
CA GLN A 146 17.37 20.70 23.49
C GLN A 146 16.72 20.91 22.12
N ILE A 147 15.44 20.61 22.04
CA ILE A 147 14.60 20.88 20.87
C ILE A 147 13.66 22.04 21.19
N VAL A 148 13.65 23.04 20.32
CA VAL A 148 12.67 24.14 20.38
C VAL A 148 12.02 24.27 19.02
N VAL A 149 10.69 24.30 18.99
CA VAL A 149 9.94 24.59 17.76
C VAL A 149 9.13 25.85 17.96
N GLU A 150 9.32 26.80 17.08
CA GLU A 150 8.48 27.99 16.97
C GLU A 150 7.47 27.78 15.87
N PHE A 151 6.20 28.00 16.19
CA PHE A 151 5.07 27.83 15.27
C PHE A 151 4.17 29.04 15.33
N CYS A 152 3.61 29.44 14.17
CA CYS A 152 2.40 30.28 14.17
C CYS A 152 1.45 29.82 13.05
N ASN A 153 0.16 29.97 13.29
CA ASN A 153 -0.84 29.69 12.29
C ASN A 153 -0.75 30.67 11.12
N LYS A 154 -1.04 30.19 9.90
CA LYS A 154 -1.22 31.06 8.73
C LYS A 154 -2.63 31.64 8.73
N PRO A 155 -2.89 32.78 8.02
CA PRO A 155 -4.25 33.22 7.74
C PRO A 155 -5.03 32.10 7.04
N ALA A 156 -6.25 31.81 7.49
CA ALA A 156 -7.10 30.81 6.90
C ALA A 156 -7.93 31.41 5.77
N ASP A 157 -7.96 30.73 4.61
CA ASP A 157 -8.81 31.14 3.50
C ASP A 157 -10.21 30.50 3.60
N ASN A 158 -10.29 29.20 3.87
CA ASN A 158 -11.55 28.45 3.88
C ASN A 158 -11.71 27.52 5.08
N LEU A 159 -10.64 26.96 5.61
CA LEU A 159 -10.67 25.99 6.70
C LEU A 159 -9.77 26.44 7.85
N ILE A 160 -10.35 26.56 9.04
CA ILE A 160 -9.61 26.95 10.25
C ILE A 160 -9.03 25.69 10.88
N PHE A 161 -7.82 25.32 10.49
CA PHE A 161 -7.01 24.38 11.22
C PHE A 161 -5.53 24.76 11.13
N ALA A 162 -4.74 24.20 12.00
CA ALA A 162 -3.30 24.31 11.96
C ALA A 162 -2.68 22.92 12.21
N GLY A 163 -1.51 22.69 11.66
CA GLY A 163 -0.83 21.41 11.82
C GLY A 163 0.69 21.59 11.88
N LEU A 164 1.34 20.72 12.64
CA LEU A 164 2.79 20.69 12.80
C LEU A 164 3.24 19.25 12.89
N ARG A 165 4.28 18.89 12.12
CA ARG A 165 5.03 17.65 12.34
C ARG A 165 6.52 17.94 12.28
N VAL A 166 7.24 17.41 13.26
CA VAL A 166 8.71 17.45 13.29
C VAL A 166 9.24 16.05 13.42
N GLY A 167 10.18 15.73 12.56
CA GLY A 167 10.89 14.45 12.53
C GLY A 167 12.38 14.61 12.79
N ILE A 168 13.03 13.55 13.22
CA ILE A 168 14.48 13.46 13.30
C ILE A 168 14.93 12.03 13.01
N GLY A 169 15.85 11.85 12.09
CA GLY A 169 16.36 10.56 11.67
C GLY A 169 17.87 10.54 11.46
N HIS A 170 18.47 9.38 11.67
CA HIS A 170 19.80 9.09 11.21
C HIS A 170 19.67 8.38 9.85
N PRO A 171 20.16 8.97 8.74
CA PRO A 171 19.98 8.38 7.41
C PRO A 171 20.77 7.07 7.30
N LEU A 172 20.09 6.03 6.79
CA LEU A 172 20.69 4.74 6.47
C LEU A 172 21.36 4.80 5.09
N GLY A 173 22.55 4.21 4.97
CA GLY A 173 23.40 4.31 3.77
C GLY A 173 23.83 2.96 3.20
N ASP A 174 24.90 3.00 2.38
CA ASP A 174 25.46 1.82 1.73
C ASP A 174 25.94 0.76 2.73
N GLU A 175 26.49 1.20 3.85
CA GLU A 175 27.01 0.30 4.89
C GLU A 175 25.87 -0.49 5.56
N ASP A 176 24.68 0.11 5.72
CA ASP A 176 23.53 -0.56 6.30
C ASP A 176 23.01 -1.67 5.38
N ILE A 177 22.94 -1.42 4.07
CA ILE A 177 22.59 -2.44 3.06
C ILE A 177 23.67 -3.53 3.04
N ALA A 178 24.94 -3.16 3.06
CA ALA A 178 26.06 -4.12 3.11
C ALA A 178 26.01 -4.97 4.39
N GLN A 179 25.66 -4.37 5.53
CA GLN A 179 25.49 -5.09 6.80
C GLN A 179 24.32 -6.09 6.72
N ALA A 180 23.19 -5.68 6.15
CA ALA A 180 22.04 -6.59 5.95
C ALA A 180 22.42 -7.80 5.08
N ALA A 181 23.18 -7.57 4.00
CA ALA A 181 23.68 -8.64 3.15
C ALA A 181 24.65 -9.58 3.91
N ARG A 182 25.55 -9.04 4.74
CA ARG A 182 26.45 -9.87 5.58
C ARG A 182 25.68 -10.71 6.58
N VAL A 183 24.68 -10.14 7.24
CA VAL A 183 23.79 -10.87 8.17
C VAL A 183 23.07 -11.98 7.44
N ALA A 184 22.50 -11.71 6.28
CA ALA A 184 21.80 -12.69 5.46
C ALA A 184 22.72 -13.83 5.01
N ALA A 185 23.97 -13.53 4.64
CA ALA A 185 24.95 -14.55 4.22
C ALA A 185 25.30 -15.55 5.34
N GLN A 186 25.17 -15.17 6.60
CA GLN A 186 25.46 -16.00 7.75
C GLN A 186 24.24 -16.80 8.25
N ALA A 187 23.04 -16.49 7.75
CA ALA A 187 21.81 -17.13 8.18
C ALA A 187 21.45 -18.32 7.26
N ASP A 188 20.83 -19.35 7.81
CA ASP A 188 20.27 -20.46 7.05
C ASP A 188 19.19 -19.99 6.06
N ARG A 189 18.42 -18.98 6.49
CA ARG A 189 17.34 -18.34 5.71
C ARG A 189 17.28 -16.86 6.04
N ALA A 190 16.93 -16.05 5.05
CA ALA A 190 16.65 -14.64 5.25
C ALA A 190 15.18 -14.31 4.92
N VAL A 191 14.63 -13.35 5.64
CA VAL A 191 13.31 -12.77 5.35
C VAL A 191 13.49 -11.26 5.21
N VAL A 192 13.20 -10.75 4.03
CA VAL A 192 13.29 -9.31 3.74
C VAL A 192 11.89 -8.71 3.74
N PHE A 193 11.64 -7.78 4.64
CA PHE A 193 10.40 -7.01 4.70
C PHE A 193 10.59 -5.72 3.94
N VAL A 194 9.78 -5.51 2.93
CA VAL A 194 9.74 -4.28 2.12
C VAL A 194 8.30 -3.87 1.86
N GLY A 195 8.10 -2.61 1.56
CA GLY A 195 6.75 -2.13 1.29
C GLY A 195 6.60 -0.63 1.40
N ARG A 196 5.37 -0.19 1.61
CA ARG A 196 5.01 1.21 1.82
C ARG A 196 4.35 1.39 3.18
N SER A 197 4.75 2.44 3.90
CA SER A 197 4.09 2.83 5.15
C SER A 197 2.83 3.66 4.87
N GLY A 198 2.06 3.98 5.92
CA GLY A 198 0.94 4.92 5.80
C GLY A 198 1.33 6.35 5.41
N GLU A 199 2.62 6.67 5.37
CA GLU A 199 3.11 7.94 4.82
C GLU A 199 3.10 7.95 3.29
N TRP A 200 3.20 6.78 2.65
CA TRP A 200 3.15 6.59 1.21
C TRP A 200 1.74 6.28 0.72
N ASP A 201 1.10 5.26 1.29
CA ASP A 201 -0.27 4.87 0.98
C ASP A 201 -1.23 5.63 1.92
N THR A 202 -1.47 6.91 1.64
CA THR A 202 -2.25 7.83 2.47
C THR A 202 -3.40 8.46 1.68
N GLU A 203 -4.42 8.93 2.41
CA GLU A 203 -5.52 9.68 1.83
C GLU A 203 -5.07 11.08 1.35
N GLY A 204 -5.63 11.53 0.23
CA GLY A 204 -5.39 12.87 -0.30
C GLY A 204 -4.04 13.07 -0.99
N SER A 205 -3.28 11.99 -1.25
CA SER A 205 -2.01 12.08 -1.96
C SER A 205 -1.79 10.86 -2.85
N ASP A 206 -1.73 11.09 -4.14
CA ASP A 206 -1.43 10.02 -5.11
C ASP A 206 0.04 9.63 -5.10
N LEU A 207 0.29 8.35 -5.42
CA LEU A 207 1.64 7.85 -5.64
C LEU A 207 2.19 8.37 -6.97
N GLU A 208 3.42 8.83 -6.96
CA GLU A 208 4.14 9.25 -8.19
C GLU A 208 4.69 8.07 -8.98
N SER A 209 4.83 6.92 -8.33
CA SER A 209 5.34 5.68 -8.89
C SER A 209 4.81 4.48 -8.12
N ILE A 210 4.74 3.32 -8.79
CA ILE A 210 4.48 2.03 -8.12
C ILE A 210 5.78 1.30 -7.74
N ALA A 211 6.96 1.89 -7.93
CA ALA A 211 8.20 1.35 -7.40
C ALA A 211 8.18 1.32 -5.87
N LEU A 212 8.98 0.44 -5.28
CA LEU A 212 9.22 0.47 -3.84
C LEU A 212 9.95 1.78 -3.47
N PRO A 213 9.54 2.46 -2.40
CA PRO A 213 10.18 3.71 -1.99
C PRO A 213 11.64 3.52 -1.56
N GLY A 214 12.43 4.58 -1.72
CA GLY A 214 13.80 4.63 -1.24
C GLY A 214 14.71 3.59 -1.90
N ARG A 215 15.51 2.92 -1.10
CA ARG A 215 16.54 1.96 -1.54
C ARG A 215 16.13 0.49 -1.35
N GLN A 216 14.85 0.21 -1.19
CA GLN A 216 14.35 -1.14 -0.89
C GLN A 216 14.69 -2.15 -2.01
N ASP A 217 14.64 -1.75 -3.29
CA ASP A 217 15.05 -2.63 -4.39
C ASP A 217 16.55 -2.99 -4.36
N GLU A 218 17.40 -2.07 -3.90
CA GLU A 218 18.83 -2.33 -3.70
C GLU A 218 19.05 -3.32 -2.55
N LEU A 219 18.36 -3.12 -1.44
CA LEU A 219 18.39 -4.04 -0.29
C LEU A 219 17.98 -5.45 -0.72
N VAL A 220 16.86 -5.59 -1.44
CA VAL A 220 16.38 -6.90 -1.91
C VAL A 220 17.44 -7.57 -2.78
N ARG A 221 18.03 -6.87 -3.77
CA ARG A 221 19.08 -7.43 -4.63
C ARG A 221 20.32 -7.85 -3.85
N ALA A 222 20.76 -7.02 -2.91
CA ALA A 222 21.94 -7.30 -2.09
C ALA A 222 21.74 -8.56 -1.22
N VAL A 223 20.57 -8.70 -0.60
CA VAL A 223 20.24 -9.87 0.23
C VAL A 223 20.05 -11.13 -0.61
N LEU A 224 19.35 -11.06 -1.76
CA LEU A 224 19.19 -12.20 -2.69
C LEU A 224 20.55 -12.71 -3.21
N ALA A 225 21.47 -11.80 -3.52
CA ALA A 225 22.82 -12.16 -3.94
C ALA A 225 23.63 -12.84 -2.82
N ALA A 226 23.43 -12.41 -1.58
CA ALA A 226 24.14 -12.95 -0.40
C ALA A 226 23.55 -14.29 0.09
N ASN A 227 22.24 -14.45 0.02
CA ASN A 227 21.54 -15.66 0.46
C ASN A 227 20.38 -16.02 -0.49
N PRO A 228 20.51 -17.04 -1.33
CA PRO A 228 19.44 -17.46 -2.25
C PRO A 228 18.22 -18.10 -1.52
N ASN A 229 18.34 -18.43 -0.24
CA ASN A 229 17.23 -18.92 0.59
C ASN A 229 16.46 -17.78 1.26
N THR A 230 16.18 -16.73 0.49
CA THR A 230 15.49 -15.53 0.95
C THR A 230 14.01 -15.57 0.56
N VAL A 231 13.15 -15.22 1.51
CA VAL A 231 11.74 -14.90 1.29
C VAL A 231 11.57 -13.38 1.35
N ILE A 232 10.89 -12.82 0.37
CA ILE A 232 10.54 -11.40 0.36
C ILE A 232 9.10 -11.24 0.80
N VAL A 233 8.85 -10.43 1.81
CA VAL A 233 7.52 -10.10 2.32
C VAL A 233 7.19 -8.66 1.94
N LEU A 234 6.17 -8.52 1.09
CA LEU A 234 5.66 -7.23 0.63
C LEU A 234 4.50 -6.77 1.51
N GLN A 235 4.62 -5.59 2.09
CA GLN A 235 3.57 -4.92 2.84
C GLN A 235 3.17 -3.63 2.10
N THR A 236 2.22 -3.75 1.17
CA THR A 236 1.75 -2.66 0.30
C THR A 236 0.24 -2.75 0.08
N GLY A 237 -0.43 -1.62 -0.05
CA GLY A 237 -1.87 -1.56 -0.34
C GLY A 237 -2.22 -1.84 -1.80
N GLY A 238 -1.25 -1.78 -2.69
CA GLY A 238 -1.42 -2.00 -4.13
C GLY A 238 -0.22 -2.66 -4.78
N PRO A 239 -0.25 -2.83 -6.11
CA PRO A 239 0.86 -3.37 -6.88
C PRO A 239 2.15 -2.57 -6.72
N VAL A 240 3.27 -3.28 -6.85
CA VAL A 240 4.61 -2.69 -6.92
C VAL A 240 5.38 -3.28 -8.09
N GLU A 241 6.31 -2.52 -8.65
CA GLU A 241 7.32 -3.06 -9.55
C GLU A 241 8.30 -3.94 -8.77
N MET A 242 8.70 -5.06 -9.36
CA MET A 242 9.62 -6.03 -8.74
C MET A 242 10.74 -6.35 -9.73
N PRO A 243 11.72 -5.45 -9.91
CA PRO A 243 12.78 -5.64 -10.91
C PRO A 243 13.74 -6.80 -10.57
N TRP A 244 13.61 -7.37 -9.39
CA TRP A 244 14.38 -8.49 -8.84
C TRP A 244 13.60 -9.82 -8.84
N ILE A 245 12.36 -9.85 -9.36
CA ILE A 245 11.45 -11.00 -9.22
C ILE A 245 12.02 -12.31 -9.78
N ASN A 246 12.82 -12.24 -10.82
CA ASN A 246 13.40 -13.45 -11.44
C ASN A 246 14.47 -14.11 -10.56
N ASP A 247 15.06 -13.38 -9.62
CA ASP A 247 16.06 -13.87 -8.68
C ASP A 247 15.42 -14.35 -7.36
N ALA A 248 14.16 -13.99 -7.12
CA ALA A 248 13.43 -14.33 -5.91
C ALA A 248 12.78 -15.72 -6.01
N ARG A 249 13.07 -16.60 -5.04
CA ARG A 249 12.44 -17.93 -4.96
C ARG A 249 11.07 -17.92 -4.32
N ALA A 250 10.81 -16.96 -3.43
CA ALA A 250 9.56 -16.83 -2.71
C ALA A 250 9.23 -15.36 -2.43
N VAL A 251 8.00 -14.96 -2.75
CA VAL A 251 7.46 -13.63 -2.46
C VAL A 251 6.10 -13.81 -1.80
N LEU A 252 5.91 -13.19 -0.65
CA LEU A 252 4.65 -13.16 0.09
C LEU A 252 4.07 -11.75 0.00
N GLN A 253 2.92 -11.59 -0.65
CA GLN A 253 2.14 -10.36 -0.60
C GLN A 253 1.28 -10.38 0.67
N ALA A 254 1.70 -9.64 1.68
CA ALA A 254 1.04 -9.61 2.98
C ALA A 254 -0.02 -8.51 3.10
N TRP A 255 -0.08 -7.56 2.18
CA TRP A 255 -0.96 -6.38 2.24
C TRP A 255 -0.73 -5.59 3.55
N TYR A 256 -1.78 -5.08 4.16
CA TYR A 256 -1.80 -4.48 5.51
C TYR A 256 -2.65 -5.35 6.44
N PRO A 257 -2.05 -6.39 7.06
CA PRO A 257 -2.81 -7.45 7.74
C PRO A 257 -3.35 -7.05 9.13
N GLY A 258 -3.19 -5.81 9.56
CA GLY A 258 -3.77 -5.31 10.81
C GLY A 258 -2.96 -5.69 12.06
N GLN A 259 -3.65 -5.80 13.20
CA GLN A 259 -2.98 -5.92 14.51
C GLN A 259 -2.24 -7.24 14.72
N GLU A 260 -2.63 -8.31 14.04
CA GLU A 260 -2.03 -9.65 14.11
C GLU A 260 -1.08 -9.95 12.96
N ALA A 261 -0.56 -8.91 12.30
CA ALA A 261 0.31 -9.01 11.13
C ALA A 261 1.49 -9.96 11.34
N GLY A 262 2.18 -9.83 12.48
CA GLY A 262 3.35 -10.64 12.80
C GLY A 262 3.02 -12.12 12.92
N ASN A 263 1.97 -12.46 13.65
CA ASN A 263 1.53 -13.85 13.82
C ASN A 263 1.11 -14.47 12.49
N ALA A 264 0.29 -13.75 11.69
CA ALA A 264 -0.20 -14.24 10.40
C ALA A 264 0.95 -14.48 9.40
N ILE A 265 1.93 -13.59 9.34
CA ILE A 265 3.10 -13.73 8.48
C ILE A 265 3.97 -14.91 8.95
N ALA A 266 4.23 -15.01 10.26
CA ALA A 266 5.01 -16.12 10.83
C ALA A 266 4.34 -17.48 10.57
N ASP A 267 3.03 -17.58 10.75
CA ASP A 267 2.25 -18.80 10.48
C ASP A 267 2.39 -19.24 9.01
N VAL A 268 2.29 -18.31 8.07
CA VAL A 268 2.47 -18.62 6.64
C VAL A 268 3.90 -19.07 6.35
N LEU A 269 4.91 -18.37 6.90
CA LEU A 269 6.32 -18.75 6.73
C LEU A 269 6.64 -20.13 7.33
N LEU A 270 5.94 -20.53 8.39
CA LEU A 270 6.03 -21.86 9.03
C LEU A 270 5.21 -22.94 8.32
N GLY A 271 4.42 -22.57 7.32
CA GLY A 271 3.73 -23.53 6.48
C GLY A 271 2.21 -23.62 6.66
N THR A 272 1.60 -22.69 7.40
CA THR A 272 0.16 -22.47 7.30
C THR A 272 -0.18 -22.03 5.86
N GLU A 273 -1.17 -22.65 5.28
CA GLU A 273 -1.51 -22.45 3.87
C GLU A 273 -1.97 -21.02 3.57
N PRO A 274 -1.29 -20.30 2.64
CA PRO A 274 -1.71 -18.96 2.22
C PRO A 274 -2.92 -19.07 1.27
N GLY A 275 -4.13 -18.95 1.81
CA GLY A 275 -5.36 -19.13 1.02
C GLY A 275 -5.81 -17.91 0.22
N GLY A 276 -5.00 -16.86 0.12
CA GLY A 276 -5.29 -15.61 -0.58
C GLY A 276 -5.14 -15.70 -2.10
N ARG A 277 -5.82 -14.80 -2.80
CA ARG A 277 -5.66 -14.58 -4.25
C ARG A 277 -5.60 -13.09 -4.50
N LEU A 278 -4.79 -12.67 -5.48
CA LEU A 278 -4.66 -11.27 -5.85
C LEU A 278 -6.00 -10.72 -6.34
N ALA A 279 -6.50 -9.70 -5.68
CA ALA A 279 -7.70 -8.96 -6.09
C ALA A 279 -7.40 -7.84 -7.11
N GLN A 280 -6.14 -7.73 -7.51
CA GLN A 280 -5.62 -6.75 -8.47
C GLN A 280 -4.66 -7.44 -9.44
N THR A 281 -4.49 -6.85 -10.62
CA THR A 281 -3.45 -7.24 -11.57
C THR A 281 -2.16 -6.53 -11.20
N PHE A 282 -1.05 -7.25 -11.08
CA PHE A 282 0.27 -6.67 -10.86
C PHE A 282 0.95 -6.46 -12.23
N PRO A 283 1.23 -5.22 -12.63
CA PRO A 283 1.95 -4.94 -13.86
C PRO A 283 3.43 -5.33 -13.77
N ARG A 284 4.09 -5.56 -14.90
CA ARG A 284 5.55 -5.70 -14.94
C ARG A 284 6.25 -4.37 -14.72
N ILE A 285 5.67 -3.29 -15.26
CA ILE A 285 6.14 -1.91 -15.16
C ILE A 285 4.95 -0.96 -15.07
N TRP A 286 5.15 0.20 -14.50
CA TRP A 286 4.09 1.18 -14.29
C TRP A 286 3.36 1.59 -15.58
N SER A 287 4.08 1.74 -16.70
CA SER A 287 3.46 2.12 -17.98
C SER A 287 2.45 1.11 -18.54
N HIS A 288 2.34 -0.09 -17.95
CA HIS A 288 1.29 -1.06 -18.26
C HIS A 288 -0.05 -0.76 -17.54
N ASN A 289 -0.09 0.23 -16.67
CA ASN A 289 -1.32 0.65 -15.99
C ASN A 289 -2.19 1.49 -16.95
N PRO A 290 -3.51 1.26 -17.03
CA PRO A 290 -4.40 2.00 -17.95
C PRO A 290 -4.43 3.51 -17.69
N THR A 291 -4.20 3.94 -16.45
CA THR A 291 -4.16 5.38 -16.10
C THR A 291 -2.80 6.03 -16.31
N HIS A 292 -1.75 5.25 -16.62
CA HIS A 292 -0.44 5.81 -16.96
C HIS A 292 -0.46 6.36 -18.40
N SER A 293 -0.56 7.66 -18.53
CA SER A 293 -0.67 8.36 -19.81
C SER A 293 0.22 9.58 -19.84
N GLN A 294 0.72 9.93 -21.05
CA GLN A 294 1.35 11.22 -21.31
C GLN A 294 0.31 12.35 -21.38
N ASP A 295 -0.97 12.01 -21.58
CA ASP A 295 -2.05 12.98 -21.56
C ASP A 295 -2.47 13.29 -20.13
N ARG A 296 -2.10 14.45 -19.65
CA ARG A 296 -2.45 14.93 -18.32
C ARG A 296 -3.96 15.09 -18.09
N GLN A 297 -4.78 15.12 -19.12
CA GLN A 297 -6.23 15.12 -18.96
C GLN A 297 -6.77 13.77 -18.48
N ILE A 298 -6.02 12.67 -18.70
CA ILE A 298 -6.36 11.34 -18.16
C ILE A 298 -5.90 11.26 -16.69
N TYR A 299 -4.63 11.58 -16.42
CA TYR A 299 -4.10 11.59 -15.08
C TYR A 299 -2.88 12.53 -14.99
N PRO A 300 -2.76 13.34 -13.95
CA PRO A 300 -3.63 13.56 -12.77
C PRO A 300 -4.83 14.48 -13.03
N GLY A 301 -5.05 14.92 -14.23
CA GLY A 301 -6.04 15.91 -14.61
C GLY A 301 -5.42 17.23 -15.04
N LEU A 302 -6.18 18.03 -15.75
CA LEU A 302 -5.78 19.36 -16.25
C LEU A 302 -6.94 20.35 -16.14
N ASN A 303 -6.67 21.54 -15.59
CA ASN A 303 -7.66 22.61 -15.41
C ASN A 303 -8.93 22.18 -14.66
N GLY A 304 -8.77 21.35 -13.61
CA GLY A 304 -9.89 20.83 -12.81
C GLY A 304 -10.71 19.73 -13.47
N HIS A 305 -10.23 19.17 -14.59
CA HIS A 305 -10.92 18.10 -15.33
C HIS A 305 -10.04 16.85 -15.42
N VAL A 306 -10.67 15.67 -15.24
CA VAL A 306 -10.09 14.34 -15.45
C VAL A 306 -10.99 13.57 -16.42
N ARG A 307 -10.39 12.88 -17.41
CA ARG A 307 -11.10 12.03 -18.35
C ARG A 307 -10.86 10.56 -18.02
N TYR A 308 -11.93 9.80 -17.83
CA TYR A 308 -11.91 8.36 -17.63
C TYR A 308 -12.02 7.63 -18.98
N GLU A 309 -10.96 7.70 -19.79
CA GLU A 309 -10.97 7.15 -21.17
C GLU A 309 -10.94 5.62 -21.20
N GLU A 310 -10.43 5.00 -20.16
CA GLU A 310 -10.40 3.55 -20.02
C GLU A 310 -11.81 2.93 -19.95
N GLY A 311 -12.80 3.69 -19.46
CA GLY A 311 -14.18 3.25 -19.34
C GLY A 311 -14.28 1.96 -18.50
N THR A 312 -14.85 0.88 -19.06
CA THR A 312 -14.95 -0.41 -18.39
C THR A 312 -13.68 -1.25 -18.47
N PHE A 313 -12.66 -0.80 -19.21
CA PHE A 313 -11.41 -1.55 -19.45
C PHE A 313 -10.35 -1.22 -18.42
N ILE A 314 -10.62 -1.51 -17.14
CA ILE A 314 -9.69 -1.38 -16.02
C ILE A 314 -9.24 -2.76 -15.51
N GLY A 315 -8.16 -2.81 -14.74
CA GLY A 315 -7.61 -4.05 -14.21
C GLY A 315 -7.32 -5.07 -15.31
N TYR A 316 -7.59 -6.36 -15.07
CA TYR A 316 -7.32 -7.43 -16.05
C TYR A 316 -8.02 -7.23 -17.41
N ARG A 317 -9.14 -6.48 -17.47
CA ARG A 317 -9.85 -6.17 -18.73
C ARG A 317 -9.01 -5.28 -19.66
N HIS A 318 -8.23 -4.37 -19.07
CA HIS A 318 -7.26 -3.55 -19.82
C HIS A 318 -6.14 -4.44 -20.39
N TYR A 319 -5.55 -5.29 -19.57
CA TYR A 319 -4.47 -6.19 -19.99
C TYR A 319 -4.93 -7.14 -21.10
N ASP A 320 -6.13 -7.68 -20.98
CA ASP A 320 -6.74 -8.51 -22.00
C ASP A 320 -6.94 -7.74 -23.32
N ARG A 321 -7.49 -6.49 -23.25
CA ARG A 321 -7.75 -5.65 -24.43
C ARG A 321 -6.47 -5.26 -25.16
N MET A 322 -5.42 -4.95 -24.40
CA MET A 322 -4.14 -4.48 -24.94
C MET A 322 -3.19 -5.62 -25.30
N GLY A 323 -3.52 -6.87 -24.96
CA GLY A 323 -2.62 -8.02 -25.12
C GLY A 323 -1.35 -7.91 -24.28
N ILE A 324 -1.42 -7.24 -23.11
CA ILE A 324 -0.28 -7.07 -22.22
C ILE A 324 -0.23 -8.24 -21.22
N GLU A 325 0.90 -8.94 -21.15
CA GLU A 325 1.12 -9.96 -20.16
C GLU A 325 1.47 -9.31 -18.79
N PRO A 326 0.64 -9.47 -17.74
CA PRO A 326 0.96 -8.94 -16.42
C PRO A 326 2.12 -9.69 -15.77
N LEU A 327 2.69 -9.12 -14.71
CA LEU A 327 3.62 -9.82 -13.84
C LEU A 327 2.88 -10.92 -13.07
N PHE A 328 1.78 -10.53 -12.41
CA PHE A 328 0.84 -11.48 -11.79
C PHE A 328 -0.60 -11.09 -12.17
N PRO A 329 -1.37 -12.00 -12.74
CA PRO A 329 -2.73 -11.71 -13.16
C PRO A 329 -3.69 -11.58 -11.96
N PHE A 330 -4.80 -10.91 -12.18
CA PHE A 330 -5.94 -10.94 -11.25
C PHE A 330 -6.33 -12.39 -10.92
N GLY A 331 -6.52 -12.69 -9.65
CA GLY A 331 -6.86 -14.01 -9.16
C GLY A 331 -5.67 -14.94 -8.94
N HIS A 332 -4.43 -14.51 -9.27
CA HIS A 332 -3.22 -15.29 -9.01
C HIS A 332 -3.00 -15.51 -7.51
N GLY A 333 -2.43 -16.66 -7.19
CA GLY A 333 -1.94 -16.97 -5.86
C GLY A 333 -1.54 -18.45 -5.80
N LEU A 334 -0.43 -18.70 -5.16
CA LEU A 334 0.09 -20.05 -4.95
C LEU A 334 -0.38 -20.59 -3.60
N SER A 335 -0.33 -21.91 -3.47
CA SER A 335 -0.55 -22.65 -2.23
C SER A 335 0.68 -23.51 -1.95
N TYR A 336 0.75 -24.14 -0.78
CA TYR A 336 1.76 -25.18 -0.48
C TYR A 336 1.37 -26.57 -0.99
N THR A 337 0.34 -26.61 -1.83
CA THR A 337 -0.12 -27.80 -2.56
C THR A 337 -0.51 -27.40 -3.99
N SER A 338 -0.86 -28.36 -4.83
CA SER A 338 -1.27 -28.14 -6.20
C SER A 338 -2.70 -28.63 -6.44
N PHE A 339 -3.37 -28.02 -7.43
CA PHE A 339 -4.75 -28.33 -7.76
C PHE A 339 -4.91 -28.58 -9.26
N ASP A 340 -5.87 -29.45 -9.58
CA ASP A 340 -6.33 -29.67 -10.94
C ASP A 340 -7.83 -29.45 -11.04
N LEU A 341 -8.30 -29.15 -12.26
CA LEU A 341 -9.69 -28.87 -12.58
C LEU A 341 -10.14 -29.78 -13.73
N SER A 342 -11.15 -30.57 -13.49
CA SER A 342 -11.72 -31.51 -14.47
C SER A 342 -13.25 -31.47 -14.52
N ASP A 343 -13.86 -32.21 -15.44
CA ASP A 343 -15.29 -32.41 -15.59
C ASP A 343 -16.08 -31.10 -15.63
N VAL A 344 -15.51 -30.08 -16.28
CA VAL A 344 -16.14 -28.76 -16.36
C VAL A 344 -17.33 -28.82 -17.29
N THR A 345 -18.50 -28.48 -16.76
CA THR A 345 -19.76 -28.35 -17.51
C THR A 345 -20.36 -26.98 -17.30
N ALA A 346 -20.56 -26.23 -18.37
CA ALA A 346 -21.17 -24.92 -18.34
C ALA A 346 -22.55 -24.94 -18.98
N THR A 347 -23.48 -24.23 -18.35
CA THR A 347 -24.85 -23.97 -18.83
C THR A 347 -25.15 -22.48 -18.76
N SER A 348 -26.32 -22.07 -19.24
CA SER A 348 -26.78 -20.67 -19.12
C SER A 348 -27.11 -20.26 -17.69
N THR A 349 -27.08 -21.18 -16.71
CA THR A 349 -27.45 -20.91 -15.30
C THR A 349 -26.30 -21.22 -14.33
N GLY A 350 -25.15 -21.69 -14.83
CA GLY A 350 -24.00 -21.94 -13.95
C GLY A 350 -22.98 -22.90 -14.53
N VAL A 351 -21.93 -23.09 -13.74
CA VAL A 351 -20.82 -23.98 -14.04
C VAL A 351 -20.67 -25.01 -12.93
N THR A 352 -20.46 -26.28 -13.31
CA THR A 352 -19.98 -27.31 -12.38
C THR A 352 -18.61 -27.78 -12.79
N ALA A 353 -17.75 -28.08 -11.83
CA ALA A 353 -16.41 -28.60 -12.07
C ALA A 353 -15.96 -29.51 -10.91
N THR A 354 -15.04 -30.42 -11.18
CA THR A 354 -14.36 -31.21 -10.15
C THR A 354 -12.99 -30.60 -9.88
N VAL A 355 -12.75 -30.19 -8.63
CA VAL A 355 -11.42 -29.72 -8.16
C VAL A 355 -10.75 -30.85 -7.41
N LYS A 356 -9.50 -31.15 -7.74
CA LYS A 356 -8.68 -32.15 -7.06
C LYS A 356 -7.43 -31.52 -6.49
N ASN A 357 -7.15 -31.78 -5.21
CA ASN A 357 -5.83 -31.51 -4.64
C ASN A 357 -4.86 -32.61 -5.10
N THR A 358 -3.88 -32.24 -5.93
CA THR A 358 -2.91 -33.18 -6.52
C THR A 358 -1.60 -33.26 -5.73
N GLY A 359 -1.43 -32.41 -4.70
CA GLY A 359 -0.24 -32.40 -3.87
C GLY A 359 -0.38 -33.21 -2.58
N ALA A 360 0.65 -33.13 -1.73
CA ALA A 360 0.78 -33.94 -0.53
C ALA A 360 0.29 -33.26 0.76
N ARG A 361 -0.21 -32.02 0.66
CA ARG A 361 -0.69 -31.23 1.82
C ARG A 361 -2.13 -30.78 1.59
N ALA A 362 -2.84 -30.54 2.67
CA ALA A 362 -4.13 -29.84 2.59
C ALA A 362 -3.93 -28.40 2.13
N GLY A 363 -4.90 -27.84 1.44
CA GLY A 363 -4.85 -26.45 0.99
C GLY A 363 -6.12 -25.99 0.30
N SER A 364 -6.15 -24.70 -0.06
CA SER A 364 -7.29 -24.04 -0.66
C SER A 364 -6.98 -23.49 -2.06
N THR A 365 -7.98 -23.52 -2.92
CA THR A 365 -7.94 -22.79 -4.20
C THR A 365 -9.27 -22.11 -4.48
N VAL A 366 -9.28 -21.20 -5.47
CA VAL A 366 -10.47 -20.51 -5.93
C VAL A 366 -10.71 -20.85 -7.39
N VAL A 367 -11.85 -21.45 -7.66
CA VAL A 367 -12.33 -21.63 -9.05
C VAL A 367 -13.04 -20.35 -9.46
N GLN A 368 -12.64 -19.80 -10.60
CA GLN A 368 -13.14 -18.56 -11.16
C GLN A 368 -13.86 -18.83 -12.49
N VAL A 369 -14.99 -18.17 -12.68
CA VAL A 369 -15.81 -18.30 -13.90
C VAL A 369 -15.92 -16.92 -14.55
N TYR A 370 -15.46 -16.84 -15.79
CA TYR A 370 -15.49 -15.63 -16.60
C TYR A 370 -16.48 -15.83 -17.75
N VAL A 371 -17.27 -14.78 -18.05
CA VAL A 371 -18.22 -14.76 -19.15
C VAL A 371 -17.84 -13.65 -20.13
N GLY A 372 -17.83 -13.94 -21.41
CA GLY A 372 -17.59 -13.00 -22.50
C GLY A 372 -18.64 -13.15 -23.60
N ASP A 373 -19.15 -12.04 -24.10
CA ASP A 373 -20.02 -12.02 -25.26
C ASP A 373 -19.18 -12.13 -26.54
N VAL A 374 -19.52 -13.12 -27.38
CA VAL A 374 -18.72 -13.42 -28.59
C VAL A 374 -18.94 -12.38 -29.70
N ALA A 375 -20.12 -11.74 -29.72
CA ALA A 375 -20.54 -10.84 -30.79
C ALA A 375 -21.28 -9.61 -30.25
N ALA A 376 -20.71 -8.99 -29.22
CA ALA A 376 -21.29 -7.83 -28.55
C ALA A 376 -21.48 -6.65 -29.53
N SER A 377 -22.64 -6.00 -29.49
CA SER A 377 -22.95 -4.82 -30.29
C SER A 377 -22.30 -3.53 -29.78
N VAL A 378 -21.79 -3.57 -28.54
CA VAL A 378 -21.08 -2.47 -27.89
C VAL A 378 -19.69 -2.92 -27.43
N PRO A 379 -18.75 -2.01 -27.22
CA PRO A 379 -17.45 -2.37 -26.66
C PRO A 379 -17.59 -3.02 -25.27
N ARG A 380 -17.24 -4.30 -25.17
CA ARG A 380 -17.25 -5.09 -23.92
C ARG A 380 -15.91 -5.76 -23.70
N PRO A 381 -15.51 -6.01 -22.44
CA PRO A 381 -14.38 -6.87 -22.14
C PRO A 381 -14.55 -8.27 -22.74
N ILE A 382 -13.46 -8.86 -23.23
CA ILE A 382 -13.50 -10.22 -23.82
C ILE A 382 -13.91 -11.29 -22.82
N LYS A 383 -13.76 -11.01 -21.54
CA LYS A 383 -14.24 -11.81 -20.41
C LYS A 383 -14.41 -10.97 -19.16
N GLU A 384 -15.36 -11.32 -18.33
CA GLU A 384 -15.61 -10.68 -17.04
C GLU A 384 -15.85 -11.75 -15.99
N LEU A 385 -15.22 -11.61 -14.80
CA LEU A 385 -15.49 -12.50 -13.67
C LEU A 385 -16.95 -12.36 -13.25
N LYS A 386 -17.71 -13.45 -13.32
CA LYS A 386 -19.15 -13.49 -12.99
C LYS A 386 -19.47 -14.45 -11.85
N GLY A 387 -18.53 -15.30 -11.47
CA GLY A 387 -18.72 -16.19 -10.33
C GLY A 387 -17.41 -16.81 -9.87
N PHE A 388 -17.35 -17.21 -8.61
CA PHE A 388 -16.23 -17.94 -8.04
C PHE A 388 -16.65 -18.83 -6.87
N ALA A 389 -15.82 -19.82 -6.56
CA ALA A 389 -15.98 -20.65 -5.37
C ALA A 389 -14.61 -20.98 -4.78
N LYS A 390 -14.45 -20.75 -3.48
CA LYS A 390 -13.26 -21.19 -2.73
C LYS A 390 -13.51 -22.58 -2.15
N VAL A 391 -12.53 -23.48 -2.32
CA VAL A 391 -12.58 -24.82 -1.76
C VAL A 391 -11.31 -25.11 -0.97
N HIS A 392 -11.48 -25.82 0.14
CA HIS A 392 -10.39 -26.38 0.92
C HIS A 392 -10.43 -27.90 0.81
N LEU A 393 -9.33 -28.54 0.44
CA LEU A 393 -9.23 -29.95 0.17
C LEU A 393 -8.04 -30.57 0.93
N ALA A 394 -8.28 -31.74 1.54
CA ALA A 394 -7.19 -32.57 2.02
C ALA A 394 -6.29 -33.08 0.87
N ALA A 395 -5.09 -33.55 1.18
CA ALA A 395 -4.21 -34.16 0.17
C ALA A 395 -4.92 -35.30 -0.58
N GLY A 396 -4.92 -35.26 -1.90
CA GLY A 396 -5.56 -36.22 -2.77
C GLY A 396 -7.11 -36.13 -2.84
N GLU A 397 -7.76 -35.30 -2.02
CA GLU A 397 -9.20 -35.10 -2.05
C GLU A 397 -9.64 -34.45 -3.37
N ASN A 398 -10.82 -34.86 -3.84
CA ASN A 398 -11.53 -34.16 -4.91
C ASN A 398 -12.92 -33.70 -4.43
N ARG A 399 -13.42 -32.63 -5.02
CA ARG A 399 -14.75 -32.09 -4.70
C ARG A 399 -15.39 -31.46 -5.92
N LYS A 400 -16.64 -31.78 -6.13
CA LYS A 400 -17.46 -31.10 -7.12
C LYS A 400 -17.90 -29.74 -6.57
N VAL A 401 -17.69 -28.68 -7.35
CA VAL A 401 -18.14 -27.32 -7.09
C VAL A 401 -19.21 -26.93 -8.08
N SER A 402 -20.14 -26.10 -7.64
CA SER A 402 -21.19 -25.52 -8.49
C SER A 402 -21.19 -24.01 -8.27
N ILE A 403 -21.10 -23.25 -9.36
CA ILE A 403 -21.07 -21.79 -9.37
C ILE A 403 -22.25 -21.32 -10.19
N ALA A 404 -23.22 -20.69 -9.56
CA ALA A 404 -24.39 -20.16 -10.24
C ALA A 404 -24.05 -18.94 -11.08
N LEU A 405 -24.68 -18.81 -12.23
CA LEU A 405 -24.67 -17.63 -13.07
C LEU A 405 -26.12 -17.16 -13.24
N ASP A 406 -26.39 -15.96 -12.80
CA ASP A 406 -27.67 -15.30 -13.03
C ASP A 406 -27.70 -14.61 -14.41
N ASP A 407 -28.84 -14.01 -14.74
CA ASP A 407 -29.00 -13.31 -16.01
C ASP A 407 -28.05 -12.09 -16.11
N ARG A 408 -27.73 -11.44 -14.99
CA ARG A 408 -26.79 -10.33 -14.93
C ARG A 408 -25.36 -10.72 -15.34
N ALA A 409 -25.01 -11.99 -15.22
CA ALA A 409 -23.72 -12.49 -15.67
C ALA A 409 -23.50 -12.32 -17.19
N PHE A 410 -24.58 -12.27 -17.96
CA PHE A 410 -24.57 -12.17 -19.43
C PHE A 410 -24.90 -10.76 -19.93
N ALA A 411 -25.44 -9.90 -19.07
CA ALA A 411 -25.95 -8.59 -19.44
C ALA A 411 -24.88 -7.49 -19.42
N PHE A 412 -25.12 -6.43 -20.19
CA PHE A 412 -24.52 -5.11 -20.04
C PHE A 412 -25.60 -4.08 -19.74
N PHE A 413 -25.22 -2.93 -19.17
CA PHE A 413 -26.17 -1.84 -18.97
C PHE A 413 -26.31 -1.01 -20.24
N ASP A 414 -27.49 -1.06 -20.82
CA ASP A 414 -27.84 -0.24 -21.99
C ASP A 414 -28.30 1.14 -21.51
N VAL A 415 -27.43 2.13 -21.70
CA VAL A 415 -27.69 3.51 -21.26
C VAL A 415 -28.91 4.11 -21.96
N ALA A 416 -29.10 3.82 -23.25
CA ALA A 416 -30.24 4.36 -24.02
C ALA A 416 -31.56 3.81 -23.54
N ALA A 417 -31.58 2.52 -23.16
CA ALA A 417 -32.77 1.87 -22.62
C ALA A 417 -32.93 2.04 -21.11
N SER A 418 -31.88 2.50 -20.41
CA SER A 418 -31.77 2.56 -18.94
C SER A 418 -32.09 1.20 -18.27
N GLN A 419 -31.64 0.11 -18.88
CA GLN A 419 -31.92 -1.27 -18.44
C GLN A 419 -30.71 -2.18 -18.70
N TRP A 420 -30.69 -3.32 -18.01
CA TRP A 420 -29.73 -4.38 -18.30
C TRP A 420 -30.21 -5.20 -19.51
N ARG A 421 -29.32 -5.37 -20.49
CA ARG A 421 -29.63 -6.06 -21.75
C ARG A 421 -28.74 -7.29 -21.90
N ILE A 422 -29.37 -8.44 -22.20
CA ILE A 422 -28.74 -9.64 -22.75
C ILE A 422 -28.97 -9.62 -24.25
N GLU A 423 -27.92 -9.74 -25.04
CA GLU A 423 -28.03 -9.91 -26.49
C GLU A 423 -28.24 -11.38 -26.82
N ALA A 424 -28.98 -11.64 -27.90
CA ALA A 424 -29.13 -13.01 -28.38
C ALA A 424 -27.82 -13.46 -29.03
N GLY A 425 -27.36 -14.65 -28.69
CA GLY A 425 -26.17 -15.23 -29.29
C GLY A 425 -25.32 -16.06 -28.34
N ALA A 426 -24.12 -16.35 -28.82
CA ALA A 426 -23.17 -17.20 -28.11
C ALA A 426 -22.36 -16.38 -27.07
N PHE A 427 -22.27 -16.92 -25.87
CA PHE A 427 -21.39 -16.45 -24.80
C PHE A 427 -20.32 -17.50 -24.51
N GLN A 428 -19.07 -17.03 -24.38
CA GLN A 428 -17.95 -17.85 -23.96
C GLN A 428 -17.89 -17.88 -22.42
N ILE A 429 -17.86 -19.08 -21.84
CA ILE A 429 -17.65 -19.29 -20.42
C ILE A 429 -16.27 -19.92 -20.24
N SER A 430 -15.38 -19.19 -19.56
CA SER A 430 -14.02 -19.63 -19.26
C SER A 430 -13.90 -19.91 -17.76
N THR A 431 -13.38 -21.08 -17.40
CA THR A 431 -13.25 -21.53 -16.01
C THR A 431 -11.79 -21.86 -15.71
N GLY A 432 -11.28 -21.39 -14.56
CA GLY A 432 -9.89 -21.62 -14.21
C GLY A 432 -9.55 -21.10 -12.81
N PHE A 433 -8.26 -20.84 -12.55
CA PHE A 433 -7.76 -20.42 -11.25
C PHE A 433 -7.30 -18.95 -11.18
N SER A 434 -7.17 -18.31 -12.35
CA SER A 434 -6.89 -16.86 -12.44
C SER A 434 -7.39 -16.32 -13.79
N ALA A 435 -7.25 -15.02 -14.01
CA ALA A 435 -7.63 -14.38 -15.29
C ALA A 435 -6.84 -14.90 -16.49
N THR A 436 -5.67 -15.52 -16.28
CA THR A 436 -4.83 -16.11 -17.34
C THR A 436 -4.69 -17.62 -17.24
N ASP A 437 -4.93 -18.21 -16.07
CA ASP A 437 -4.91 -19.67 -15.89
C ASP A 437 -6.32 -20.24 -16.10
N LEU A 438 -6.76 -20.25 -17.38
CA LEU A 438 -8.05 -20.76 -17.81
C LEU A 438 -7.90 -22.22 -18.26
N ARG A 439 -8.61 -23.13 -17.59
CA ARG A 439 -8.48 -24.59 -17.76
C ARG A 439 -9.53 -25.18 -18.68
N ALA A 440 -10.69 -24.52 -18.79
CA ALA A 440 -11.78 -24.94 -19.66
C ALA A 440 -12.48 -23.74 -20.29
N VAL A 441 -12.90 -23.93 -21.54
CA VAL A 441 -13.68 -22.93 -22.29
C VAL A 441 -14.89 -23.65 -22.91
N SER A 442 -16.06 -23.11 -22.66
CA SER A 442 -17.34 -23.59 -23.19
C SER A 442 -18.11 -22.47 -23.85
N LYS A 443 -19.08 -22.79 -24.68
CA LYS A 443 -20.02 -21.82 -25.26
C LYS A 443 -21.45 -22.16 -24.84
N VAL A 444 -22.22 -21.15 -24.53
CA VAL A 444 -23.64 -21.26 -24.25
C VAL A 444 -24.42 -20.24 -25.08
N GLU A 445 -25.62 -20.60 -25.52
CA GLU A 445 -26.51 -19.68 -26.23
C GLU A 445 -27.46 -18.99 -25.24
N ARG A 446 -27.67 -17.68 -25.47
CA ARG A 446 -28.66 -16.88 -24.73
C ARG A 446 -29.67 -16.30 -25.71
N ALA A 447 -30.91 -16.24 -25.28
CA ALA A 447 -31.94 -15.40 -25.94
C ALA A 447 -31.79 -13.94 -25.49
N ALA A 448 -32.22 -13.02 -26.32
CA ALA A 448 -32.29 -11.61 -25.93
C ALA A 448 -33.25 -11.39 -24.75
N ALA A 449 -32.88 -10.57 -23.81
CA ALA A 449 -33.71 -10.19 -22.68
C ALA A 449 -33.38 -8.77 -22.18
N LEU A 450 -34.38 -8.12 -21.62
CA LEU A 450 -34.23 -6.90 -20.83
C LEU A 450 -34.52 -7.24 -19.37
N LEU A 451 -33.63 -6.83 -18.48
CA LEU A 451 -33.79 -7.11 -17.06
C LEU A 451 -34.13 -5.81 -16.34
N ALA A 452 -35.03 -5.90 -15.37
CA ALA A 452 -35.34 -4.76 -14.51
C ALA A 452 -34.05 -4.29 -13.75
N VAL A 453 -34.01 -3.00 -13.48
CA VAL A 453 -32.88 -2.38 -12.70
C VAL A 453 -33.02 -2.76 -11.23
#